data_31b55ae8cbc7c13e79df13e8cc60fb4e
#
_entry.id   31b55ae8cbc7c13e79df13e8cc60fb4e
#
_cell.length_a   1.000
_cell.length_b   1.000
_cell.length_c   1.000
_cell.angle_alpha   90.00
_cell.angle_beta   90.00
_cell.angle_gamma   90.00
#
_symmetry.space_group_name_H-M   'P 1'
#
loop_
_entity.id
_entity.type
_entity.pdbx_description
1 polymer ?
#
loop_
_entity_poly.entity_id
_entity_poly.type
_entity_poly.pdbx_seq_one_letter_code
_entity_poly.pdbx_strand_id
1 'polypeptide(L)'
;TAESVTSIGNKGQTQTGKPSFTEGDSRVPMNNQVPATFEDGSTTKTISGVGTYTVAADGTVTFTPEPEFTGTAPAVTVVREDVNGTKASATYTPTVLPITKFVDKEGKEIPGYPTVDGEQPKVEIPGYRFVETKKLPNGDIEHVYEKVTTSYVDENGTPIPGYPTEDGQQPKKEIPGYEFVKTIVDENGNTQHIYKQIVTPTPVPDTTPTPEPQPAPQTEEPKAPVVPETKEEAHFINPSDKTAQLPETGSEDSNLAIFGLASLLAGFGLYGGKRRKR
;
A
#
# COMPACT_ATOMS: atom_id res chain seq x y z
N THR A 1 -25.78 3.89 -46.27
CA THR A 1 -24.82 3.24 -45.37
C THR A 1 -25.19 3.50 -43.92
N ALA A 2 -24.74 2.64 -43.02
CA ALA A 2 -25.00 2.78 -41.58
C ALA A 2 -23.73 2.47 -40.80
N GLU A 3 -23.39 3.29 -39.79
CA GLU A 3 -22.19 3.13 -38.95
C GLU A 3 -22.62 3.01 -37.47
N SER A 4 -22.05 2.00 -36.83
CA SER A 4 -22.25 1.72 -35.42
C SER A 4 -21.44 2.67 -34.53
N VAL A 5 -21.89 2.88 -33.30
CA VAL A 5 -21.26 3.77 -32.32
C VAL A 5 -21.12 3.10 -30.97
N THR A 6 -20.12 3.51 -30.22
CA THR A 6 -19.88 3.10 -28.83
C THR A 6 -19.83 4.32 -27.93
N SER A 7 -20.04 4.11 -26.63
CA SER A 7 -19.77 5.13 -25.60
C SER A 7 -19.12 4.49 -24.38
N ILE A 8 -18.46 5.33 -23.58
CA ILE A 8 -17.88 4.95 -22.30
C ILE A 8 -18.33 6.01 -21.28
N GLY A 9 -18.85 5.55 -20.14
CA GLY A 9 -19.29 6.42 -19.06
C GLY A 9 -18.99 5.82 -17.69
N ASN A 10 -19.07 6.64 -16.65
CA ASN A 10 -18.87 6.22 -15.29
C ASN A 10 -20.05 5.41 -14.74
N LYS A 11 -19.84 4.65 -13.70
CA LYS A 11 -20.88 3.84 -13.04
C LYS A 11 -22.10 4.70 -12.69
N GLY A 12 -23.29 4.22 -13.04
CA GLY A 12 -24.56 4.92 -12.84
C GLY A 12 -24.83 6.12 -13.75
N GLN A 13 -23.88 6.50 -14.62
CA GLN A 13 -24.05 7.62 -15.54
C GLN A 13 -24.82 7.22 -16.79
N THR A 14 -25.86 7.98 -17.11
CA THR A 14 -26.60 7.86 -18.39
C THR A 14 -25.69 8.24 -19.55
N GLN A 15 -25.68 7.45 -20.62
CA GLN A 15 -24.88 7.63 -21.80
C GLN A 15 -25.76 7.78 -23.04
N THR A 16 -25.27 8.45 -24.06
CA THR A 16 -25.95 8.57 -25.34
C THR A 16 -25.01 8.17 -26.49
N GLY A 17 -25.60 7.60 -27.54
CA GLY A 17 -24.92 7.31 -28.77
C GLY A 17 -25.84 7.47 -29.95
N LYS A 18 -25.35 8.00 -31.05
CA LYS A 18 -26.13 8.19 -32.26
C LYS A 18 -25.46 7.48 -33.44
N PRO A 19 -25.91 6.26 -33.78
CA PRO A 19 -25.48 5.61 -35.02
C PRO A 19 -25.79 6.51 -36.21
N SER A 20 -24.91 6.56 -37.16
CA SER A 20 -25.07 7.38 -38.36
C SER A 20 -25.75 6.58 -39.48
N PHE A 21 -26.62 7.26 -40.22
CA PHE A 21 -27.29 6.70 -41.38
C PHE A 21 -27.16 7.69 -42.51
N THR A 22 -26.54 7.29 -43.61
CA THR A 22 -26.39 8.11 -44.80
C THR A 22 -27.03 7.43 -45.99
N GLU A 23 -27.65 8.22 -46.86
CA GLU A 23 -28.20 7.74 -48.12
C GLU A 23 -27.14 7.06 -48.98
N GLY A 24 -27.50 5.98 -49.67
CA GLY A 24 -26.65 5.32 -50.64
C GLY A 24 -26.72 6.00 -52.01
N ASP A 25 -27.85 6.62 -52.32
CA ASP A 25 -28.12 7.43 -53.51
C ASP A 25 -28.77 8.73 -53.07
N SER A 26 -28.24 9.88 -53.45
CA SER A 26 -28.75 11.21 -53.11
C SER A 26 -30.17 11.47 -53.56
N ARG A 27 -30.71 10.68 -54.53
CA ARG A 27 -32.08 10.72 -54.99
C ARG A 27 -33.04 9.97 -54.06
N VAL A 28 -32.54 9.19 -53.11
CA VAL A 28 -33.31 8.38 -52.16
C VAL A 28 -32.87 8.75 -50.73
N PRO A 29 -33.33 9.91 -50.25
CA PRO A 29 -32.94 10.36 -48.90
C PRO A 29 -33.53 9.49 -47.80
N MET A 30 -32.94 9.58 -46.59
CA MET A 30 -33.50 8.97 -45.41
C MET A 30 -34.89 9.54 -45.10
N ASN A 31 -35.84 8.66 -44.73
CA ASN A 31 -37.21 9.07 -44.45
C ASN A 31 -37.31 9.62 -43.01
N ASN A 32 -37.32 10.94 -42.88
CA ASN A 32 -37.45 11.60 -41.58
C ASN A 32 -38.88 11.62 -41.02
N GLN A 33 -39.87 11.15 -41.78
CA GLN A 33 -41.27 11.00 -41.31
C GLN A 33 -41.48 9.68 -40.53
N VAL A 34 -40.58 8.71 -40.75
CA VAL A 34 -40.57 7.43 -40.05
C VAL A 34 -39.56 7.49 -38.92
N PRO A 35 -39.96 7.41 -37.63
CA PRO A 35 -39.08 7.46 -36.52
C PRO A 35 -38.16 6.22 -36.49
N ALA A 36 -36.93 6.40 -35.97
CA ALA A 36 -36.06 5.29 -35.70
C ALA A 36 -36.66 4.36 -34.61
N THR A 37 -36.41 3.06 -34.74
CA THR A 37 -36.80 2.05 -33.77
C THR A 37 -35.65 1.07 -33.52
N PHE A 38 -35.80 0.25 -32.49
CA PHE A 38 -34.96 -0.95 -32.39
C PHE A 38 -35.44 -2.01 -33.42
N GLU A 39 -34.65 -3.05 -33.61
CA GLU A 39 -34.89 -4.11 -34.60
C GLU A 39 -36.26 -4.82 -34.44
N ASP A 40 -36.78 -4.87 -33.19
CA ASP A 40 -38.12 -5.42 -32.84
C ASP A 40 -39.25 -4.41 -33.01
N GLY A 41 -38.98 -3.22 -33.52
CA GLY A 41 -39.98 -2.14 -33.69
C GLY A 41 -40.24 -1.34 -32.43
N SER A 42 -39.67 -1.69 -31.30
CA SER A 42 -39.83 -0.92 -30.05
C SER A 42 -38.97 0.33 -30.04
N THR A 43 -39.27 1.26 -29.12
CA THR A 43 -38.44 2.44 -28.81
C THR A 43 -37.81 2.38 -27.43
N THR A 44 -38.09 1.31 -26.67
CA THR A 44 -37.52 1.07 -25.32
C THR A 44 -37.19 -0.40 -25.17
N LYS A 45 -36.02 -0.69 -24.64
CA LYS A 45 -35.55 -2.04 -24.36
C LYS A 45 -34.88 -2.08 -22.98
N THR A 46 -35.43 -2.88 -22.06
CA THR A 46 -34.86 -3.07 -20.72
C THR A 46 -34.22 -4.46 -20.65
N ILE A 47 -32.97 -4.51 -20.16
CA ILE A 47 -32.23 -5.73 -19.93
C ILE A 47 -31.95 -5.79 -18.43
N SER A 48 -32.52 -6.78 -17.77
CA SER A 48 -32.38 -6.96 -16.32
C SER A 48 -30.91 -7.15 -15.93
N GLY A 49 -30.47 -6.46 -14.88
CA GLY A 49 -29.09 -6.46 -14.41
C GLY A 49 -28.14 -5.61 -15.26
N VAL A 50 -28.63 -4.94 -16.30
CA VAL A 50 -27.80 -4.12 -17.21
C VAL A 50 -28.31 -2.67 -17.24
N GLY A 51 -29.56 -2.46 -17.66
CA GLY A 51 -30.11 -1.12 -17.82
C GLY A 51 -31.21 -1.03 -18.87
N THR A 52 -31.58 0.21 -19.17
CA THR A 52 -32.67 0.53 -20.14
C THR A 52 -32.13 1.39 -21.27
N TYR A 53 -32.45 1.00 -22.49
CA TYR A 53 -32.20 1.75 -23.71
C TYR A 53 -33.48 2.41 -24.21
N THR A 54 -33.38 3.63 -24.66
CA THR A 54 -34.45 4.31 -25.41
C THR A 54 -33.88 4.89 -26.69
N VAL A 55 -34.65 4.82 -27.78
CA VAL A 55 -34.24 5.43 -29.04
C VAL A 55 -35.19 6.57 -29.40
N ALA A 56 -34.65 7.73 -29.69
CA ALA A 56 -35.38 8.89 -30.18
C ALA A 56 -35.69 8.77 -31.69
N ALA A 57 -36.64 9.55 -32.18
CA ALA A 57 -37.05 9.53 -33.58
C ALA A 57 -35.89 9.79 -34.56
N ASP A 58 -34.86 10.54 -34.14
CA ASP A 58 -33.67 10.86 -34.95
C ASP A 58 -32.59 9.77 -34.93
N GLY A 59 -32.84 8.67 -34.18
CA GLY A 59 -31.90 7.57 -34.01
C GLY A 59 -30.91 7.72 -32.86
N THR A 60 -31.02 8.80 -32.07
CA THR A 60 -30.22 8.92 -30.84
C THR A 60 -30.67 7.92 -29.80
N VAL A 61 -29.75 7.09 -29.32
CA VAL A 61 -30.03 6.13 -28.24
C VAL A 61 -29.52 6.69 -26.93
N THR A 62 -30.35 6.60 -25.89
CA THR A 62 -30.01 6.86 -24.51
C THR A 62 -29.96 5.54 -23.76
N PHE A 63 -28.85 5.30 -23.03
CA PHE A 63 -28.68 4.15 -22.16
C PHE A 63 -28.59 4.60 -20.72
N THR A 64 -29.48 4.10 -19.88
CA THR A 64 -29.47 4.31 -18.43
C THR A 64 -29.09 2.99 -17.76
N PRO A 65 -27.85 2.86 -17.24
CA PRO A 65 -27.43 1.62 -16.59
C PRO A 65 -28.14 1.38 -15.28
N GLU A 66 -28.26 0.12 -14.88
CA GLU A 66 -28.61 -0.20 -13.48
C GLU A 66 -27.46 0.22 -12.56
N PRO A 67 -27.72 0.60 -11.28
CA PRO A 67 -26.74 1.21 -10.39
C PRO A 67 -25.48 0.36 -10.18
N GLU A 68 -25.62 -0.96 -10.18
CA GLU A 68 -24.50 -1.87 -9.94
C GLU A 68 -23.87 -2.43 -11.23
N PHE A 69 -24.42 -2.09 -12.40
CA PHE A 69 -23.87 -2.59 -13.66
C PHE A 69 -22.54 -1.92 -14.00
N THR A 70 -21.55 -2.72 -14.39
CA THR A 70 -20.28 -2.29 -15.01
C THR A 70 -19.92 -3.23 -16.16
N GLY A 71 -19.04 -2.77 -17.02
CA GLY A 71 -18.62 -3.50 -18.21
C GLY A 71 -19.36 -3.08 -19.47
N THR A 72 -19.13 -3.83 -20.55
CA THR A 72 -19.77 -3.56 -21.84
C THR A 72 -21.16 -4.15 -21.86
N ALA A 73 -22.16 -3.28 -22.04
CA ALA A 73 -23.54 -3.68 -22.15
C ALA A 73 -23.84 -4.33 -23.53
N PRO A 74 -24.83 -5.22 -23.63
CA PRO A 74 -25.24 -5.77 -24.92
C PRO A 74 -25.57 -4.69 -25.93
N ALA A 75 -25.10 -4.85 -27.16
CA ALA A 75 -25.44 -3.94 -28.26
C ALA A 75 -26.92 -3.93 -28.54
N VAL A 76 -27.46 -2.77 -28.85
CA VAL A 76 -28.80 -2.62 -29.41
C VAL A 76 -28.71 -2.17 -30.86
N THR A 77 -29.60 -2.70 -31.71
CA THR A 77 -29.64 -2.38 -33.13
C THR A 77 -30.72 -1.32 -33.38
N VAL A 78 -30.29 -0.19 -33.93
CA VAL A 78 -31.18 0.89 -34.41
C VAL A 78 -31.47 0.69 -35.87
N VAL A 79 -32.72 0.82 -36.26
CA VAL A 79 -33.18 0.67 -37.63
C VAL A 79 -33.80 2.00 -38.10
N ARG A 80 -33.42 2.41 -39.31
CA ARG A 80 -34.04 3.53 -40.06
C ARG A 80 -34.33 3.10 -41.46
N GLU A 81 -35.25 3.78 -42.12
CA GLU A 81 -35.59 3.50 -43.50
C GLU A 81 -35.46 4.76 -44.41
N ASP A 82 -35.24 4.54 -45.69
CA ASP A 82 -35.29 5.58 -46.71
C ASP A 82 -36.70 5.83 -47.21
N VAL A 83 -36.88 6.81 -48.11
CA VAL A 83 -38.21 7.16 -48.69
C VAL A 83 -38.83 6.04 -49.55
N ASN A 84 -38.06 5.04 -49.92
CA ASN A 84 -38.56 3.85 -50.63
C ASN A 84 -38.85 2.68 -49.68
N GLY A 85 -38.69 2.86 -48.36
CA GLY A 85 -38.90 1.82 -47.36
C GLY A 85 -37.76 0.82 -47.22
N THR A 86 -36.56 1.11 -47.81
CA THR A 86 -35.38 0.28 -47.63
C THR A 86 -34.75 0.54 -46.24
N LYS A 87 -34.59 -0.53 -45.46
CA LYS A 87 -34.09 -0.44 -44.12
C LYS A 87 -32.58 -0.53 -44.05
N ALA A 88 -31.98 0.30 -43.21
CA ALA A 88 -30.60 0.25 -42.77
C ALA A 88 -30.52 0.08 -41.24
N SER A 89 -29.53 -0.64 -40.76
CA SER A 89 -29.33 -0.88 -39.34
C SER A 89 -27.90 -0.65 -38.89
N ALA A 90 -27.76 -0.12 -37.69
CA ALA A 90 -26.44 0.05 -37.02
C ALA A 90 -26.62 -0.13 -35.52
N THR A 91 -25.54 -0.47 -34.83
CA THR A 91 -25.58 -0.79 -33.40
C THR A 91 -25.05 0.35 -32.54
N TYR A 92 -25.56 0.40 -31.31
CA TYR A 92 -24.99 1.18 -30.22
C TYR A 92 -24.56 0.25 -29.08
N THR A 93 -23.32 0.42 -28.61
CA THR A 93 -22.73 -0.42 -27.56
C THR A 93 -22.12 0.48 -26.48
N PRO A 94 -22.79 0.68 -25.34
CA PRO A 94 -22.22 1.44 -24.22
C PRO A 94 -21.32 0.55 -23.34
N THR A 95 -20.32 1.18 -22.72
CA THR A 95 -19.48 0.57 -21.69
C THR A 95 -19.56 1.42 -20.43
N VAL A 96 -19.77 0.78 -19.28
CA VAL A 96 -19.79 1.41 -17.97
C VAL A 96 -18.51 1.05 -17.23
N LEU A 97 -17.75 2.08 -16.84
CA LEU A 97 -16.53 1.89 -16.07
C LEU A 97 -16.83 1.39 -14.65
N PRO A 98 -16.01 0.47 -14.10
CA PRO A 98 -16.10 0.12 -12.70
C PRO A 98 -15.62 1.29 -11.82
N ILE A 99 -15.75 1.16 -10.51
CA ILE A 99 -15.12 2.04 -9.53
C ILE A 99 -13.97 1.31 -8.83
N THR A 100 -13.01 2.07 -8.33
CA THR A 100 -11.93 1.58 -7.47
C THR A 100 -12.04 2.22 -6.10
N LYS A 101 -12.02 1.40 -5.05
CA LYS A 101 -12.05 1.81 -3.66
C LYS A 101 -10.74 1.45 -2.97
N PHE A 102 -10.35 2.28 -1.99
CA PHE A 102 -9.23 2.04 -1.08
C PHE A 102 -9.81 1.87 0.32
N VAL A 103 -9.79 0.63 0.83
CA VAL A 103 -10.51 0.26 2.04
C VAL A 103 -9.63 -0.45 3.06
N ASP A 104 -10.01 -0.36 4.33
CA ASP A 104 -9.44 -1.21 5.37
C ASP A 104 -9.99 -2.65 5.30
N LYS A 105 -9.54 -3.53 6.20
CA LYS A 105 -10.00 -4.93 6.25
C LYS A 105 -11.49 -5.07 6.56
N GLU A 106 -12.08 -4.07 7.17
CA GLU A 106 -13.50 -3.97 7.49
C GLU A 106 -14.34 -3.42 6.33
N GLY A 107 -13.70 -3.05 5.22
CA GLY A 107 -14.36 -2.49 4.03
C GLY A 107 -14.67 -1.00 4.12
N LYS A 108 -14.12 -0.30 5.13
CA LYS A 108 -14.31 1.13 5.32
C LYS A 108 -13.29 1.90 4.47
N GLU A 109 -13.74 2.95 3.77
CA GLU A 109 -12.86 3.84 3.02
C GLU A 109 -11.77 4.47 3.90
N ILE A 110 -10.54 4.49 3.37
CA ILE A 110 -9.40 5.12 4.02
C ILE A 110 -9.50 6.63 3.85
N PRO A 111 -9.44 7.42 4.94
CA PRO A 111 -9.52 8.86 4.86
C PRO A 111 -8.47 9.46 3.91
N GLY A 112 -8.91 10.36 3.03
CA GLY A 112 -8.05 10.98 2.02
C GLY A 112 -7.86 10.16 0.73
N TYR A 113 -8.45 8.98 0.65
CA TYR A 113 -8.41 8.10 -0.53
C TYR A 113 -9.83 7.73 -0.96
N PRO A 114 -10.55 8.67 -1.58
CA PRO A 114 -11.94 8.46 -1.99
C PRO A 114 -12.05 7.43 -3.11
N THR A 115 -13.25 6.91 -3.29
CA THR A 115 -13.62 6.10 -4.45
C THR A 115 -13.36 6.87 -5.75
N VAL A 116 -12.80 6.20 -6.75
CA VAL A 116 -12.41 6.76 -8.04
C VAL A 116 -13.05 5.97 -9.18
N ASP A 117 -13.48 6.66 -10.23
CA ASP A 117 -14.00 6.03 -11.44
C ASP A 117 -12.92 5.30 -12.23
N GLY A 118 -13.29 4.18 -12.82
CA GLY A 118 -12.40 3.32 -13.58
C GLY A 118 -11.52 2.41 -12.74
N GLU A 119 -10.82 1.52 -13.41
CA GLU A 119 -9.81 0.65 -12.79
C GLU A 119 -8.55 1.46 -12.50
N GLN A 120 -8.19 1.57 -11.23
CA GLN A 120 -7.00 2.27 -10.77
C GLN A 120 -6.01 1.28 -10.15
N PRO A 121 -4.69 1.53 -10.26
CA PRO A 121 -3.69 0.73 -9.56
C PRO A 121 -3.73 1.00 -8.05
N LYS A 122 -3.24 0.04 -7.27
CA LYS A 122 -2.97 0.29 -5.84
C LYS A 122 -1.96 1.43 -5.67
N VAL A 123 -2.10 2.17 -4.59
CA VAL A 123 -1.21 3.29 -4.23
C VAL A 123 -0.57 3.05 -2.87
N GLU A 124 0.56 3.69 -2.61
CA GLU A 124 1.16 3.72 -1.28
C GLU A 124 0.36 4.67 -0.39
N ILE A 125 -0.11 4.16 0.75
CA ILE A 125 -0.90 4.93 1.73
C ILE A 125 -0.10 5.05 3.03
N PRO A 126 0.31 6.27 3.43
CA PRO A 126 1.05 6.46 4.67
C PRO A 126 0.30 5.88 5.89
N GLY A 127 1.00 5.09 6.70
CA GLY A 127 0.41 4.44 7.88
C GLY A 127 -0.39 3.17 7.59
N TYR A 128 -0.40 2.71 6.34
CA TYR A 128 -1.07 1.48 5.95
C TYR A 128 -0.16 0.58 5.12
N ARG A 129 -0.36 -0.70 5.24
CA ARG A 129 0.23 -1.75 4.41
C ARG A 129 -0.82 -2.28 3.44
N PHE A 130 -0.46 -2.38 2.16
CA PHE A 130 -1.31 -3.06 1.18
C PHE A 130 -1.42 -4.55 1.51
N VAL A 131 -2.63 -5.09 1.47
CA VAL A 131 -2.91 -6.50 1.72
C VAL A 131 -3.20 -7.23 0.41
N GLU A 132 -4.26 -6.83 -0.29
CA GLU A 132 -4.70 -7.48 -1.53
C GLU A 132 -5.55 -6.54 -2.39
N THR A 133 -5.74 -6.93 -3.66
CA THR A 133 -6.73 -6.35 -4.55
C THR A 133 -7.85 -7.36 -4.75
N LYS A 134 -9.08 -6.96 -4.46
CA LYS A 134 -10.30 -7.73 -4.73
C LYS A 134 -10.99 -7.17 -5.96
N LYS A 135 -11.36 -8.07 -6.88
CA LYS A 135 -12.29 -7.75 -7.96
C LYS A 135 -13.67 -8.29 -7.60
N LEU A 136 -14.63 -7.38 -7.45
CA LEU A 136 -15.97 -7.75 -7.05
C LEU A 136 -16.76 -8.37 -8.24
N PRO A 137 -17.83 -9.12 -7.97
CA PRO A 137 -18.62 -9.76 -9.03
C PRO A 137 -19.17 -8.79 -10.08
N ASN A 138 -19.47 -7.55 -9.68
CA ASN A 138 -19.92 -6.49 -10.58
C ASN A 138 -18.77 -5.79 -11.34
N GLY A 139 -17.51 -6.21 -11.14
CA GLY A 139 -16.33 -5.63 -11.78
C GLY A 139 -15.66 -4.50 -11.02
N ASP A 140 -16.26 -3.98 -9.95
CA ASP A 140 -15.63 -2.98 -9.08
C ASP A 140 -14.37 -3.55 -8.41
N ILE A 141 -13.46 -2.67 -8.04
CA ILE A 141 -12.16 -3.03 -7.48
C ILE A 141 -12.05 -2.47 -6.06
N GLU A 142 -11.57 -3.29 -5.15
CA GLU A 142 -11.19 -2.87 -3.81
C GLU A 142 -9.71 -3.18 -3.56
N HIS A 143 -8.92 -2.15 -3.30
CA HIS A 143 -7.59 -2.30 -2.73
C HIS A 143 -7.70 -2.30 -1.21
N VAL A 144 -7.39 -3.43 -0.60
CA VAL A 144 -7.52 -3.65 0.83
C VAL A 144 -6.19 -3.37 1.52
N TYR A 145 -6.25 -2.61 2.59
CA TYR A 145 -5.11 -2.20 3.39
C TYR A 145 -5.30 -2.52 4.87
N GLU A 146 -4.21 -2.59 5.57
CA GLU A 146 -4.18 -2.76 7.02
C GLU A 146 -3.33 -1.66 7.63
N LYS A 147 -3.80 -1.05 8.72
CA LYS A 147 -3.01 -0.07 9.46
C LYS A 147 -1.75 -0.72 10.00
N VAL A 148 -0.62 -0.04 9.83
CA VAL A 148 0.59 -0.36 10.56
C VAL A 148 0.60 0.40 11.88
N THR A 149 1.27 -0.13 12.89
CA THR A 149 1.31 0.45 14.23
C THR A 149 2.73 0.58 14.75
N THR A 150 2.92 1.44 15.73
CA THR A 150 4.17 1.56 16.48
C THR A 150 3.92 1.31 17.96
N SER A 151 4.68 0.40 18.55
CA SER A 151 4.64 0.06 19.96
C SER A 151 5.96 0.39 20.67
N TYR A 152 5.87 0.65 21.97
CA TYR A 152 6.97 0.97 22.88
C TYR A 152 7.02 -0.11 23.96
N VAL A 153 8.06 -0.93 23.95
CA VAL A 153 8.14 -2.12 24.82
C VAL A 153 9.49 -2.23 25.51
N ASP A 154 9.54 -2.96 26.61
CA ASP A 154 10.80 -3.36 27.25
C ASP A 154 11.51 -4.49 26.47
N GLU A 155 12.68 -4.92 26.95
CA GLU A 155 13.48 -6.00 26.35
C GLU A 155 12.75 -7.35 26.32
N ASN A 156 11.70 -7.53 27.14
CA ASN A 156 10.87 -8.73 27.21
C ASN A 156 9.62 -8.63 26.32
N GLY A 157 9.42 -7.50 25.61
CA GLY A 157 8.24 -7.26 24.80
C GLY A 157 7.03 -6.74 25.59
N THR A 158 7.21 -6.37 26.86
CA THR A 158 6.14 -5.83 27.70
C THR A 158 5.88 -4.36 27.35
N PRO A 159 4.62 -3.94 27.10
CA PRO A 159 4.30 -2.53 26.84
C PRO A 159 4.72 -1.63 28.00
N ILE A 160 5.35 -0.50 27.68
CA ILE A 160 5.76 0.49 28.67
C ILE A 160 4.53 1.30 29.13
N PRO A 161 4.25 1.37 30.44
CA PRO A 161 3.12 2.12 30.98
C PRO A 161 3.16 3.60 30.54
N GLY A 162 2.01 4.13 30.10
CA GLY A 162 1.90 5.51 29.64
C GLY A 162 2.31 5.73 28.19
N TYR A 163 2.78 4.70 27.48
CA TYR A 163 3.18 4.75 26.07
C TYR A 163 2.37 3.73 25.26
N PRO A 164 1.11 4.04 24.92
CA PRO A 164 0.26 3.12 24.17
C PRO A 164 0.78 2.91 22.75
N THR A 165 0.34 1.83 22.12
CA THR A 165 0.54 1.62 20.68
C THR A 165 -0.15 2.72 19.90
N GLU A 166 0.55 3.26 18.89
CA GLU A 166 0.09 4.35 18.03
C GLU A 166 -0.06 3.89 16.59
N ASP A 167 -0.99 4.51 15.86
CA ASP A 167 -1.19 4.26 14.44
C ASP A 167 -0.03 4.84 13.61
N GLY A 168 0.36 4.11 12.57
CA GLY A 168 1.43 4.49 11.65
C GLY A 168 2.83 4.23 12.20
N GLN A 169 3.83 4.59 11.39
CA GLN A 169 5.23 4.56 11.80
C GLN A 169 5.55 5.83 12.58
N GLN A 170 5.82 5.69 13.87
CA GLN A 170 6.18 6.80 14.76
C GLN A 170 7.67 6.75 15.10
N PRO A 171 8.32 7.89 15.34
CA PRO A 171 9.69 7.94 15.80
C PRO A 171 9.81 7.40 17.24
N LYS A 172 11.03 6.98 17.61
CA LYS A 172 11.32 6.66 19.02
C LYS A 172 11.06 7.87 19.92
N LYS A 173 10.65 7.62 21.14
CA LYS A 173 10.37 8.63 22.19
C LYS A 173 11.42 8.58 23.28
N GLU A 174 11.66 9.73 23.93
CA GLU A 174 12.36 9.76 25.19
C GLU A 174 11.41 9.31 26.30
N ILE A 175 11.74 8.23 26.98
CA ILE A 175 10.89 7.63 28.04
C ILE A 175 11.60 7.71 29.38
N PRO A 176 11.10 8.50 30.35
CA PRO A 176 11.73 8.60 31.67
C PRO A 176 11.89 7.24 32.35
N GLY A 177 13.08 6.96 32.85
CA GLY A 177 13.42 5.67 33.50
C GLY A 177 13.73 4.54 32.54
N TYR A 178 13.81 4.83 31.23
CA TYR A 178 14.18 3.84 30.21
C TYR A 178 15.24 4.39 29.27
N GLU A 179 16.11 3.53 28.80
CA GLU A 179 17.11 3.78 27.77
C GLU A 179 16.66 3.11 26.47
N PHE A 180 16.69 3.84 25.34
CA PHE A 180 16.39 3.27 24.03
C PHE A 180 17.47 2.25 23.61
N VAL A 181 17.05 1.05 23.21
CA VAL A 181 17.95 -0.02 22.74
C VAL A 181 17.98 -0.10 21.23
N LYS A 182 16.83 -0.35 20.60
CA LYS A 182 16.73 -0.53 19.15
C LYS A 182 15.29 -0.39 18.66
N THR A 183 15.17 -0.25 17.34
CA THR A 183 13.90 -0.33 16.61
C THR A 183 13.88 -1.62 15.78
N ILE A 184 12.76 -2.33 15.80
CA ILE A 184 12.47 -3.46 14.93
C ILE A 184 11.25 -3.10 14.09
N VAL A 185 11.28 -3.44 12.81
CA VAL A 185 10.10 -3.41 11.93
C VAL A 185 9.82 -4.85 11.52
N ASP A 186 8.59 -5.32 11.78
CA ASP A 186 8.18 -6.66 11.42
C ASP A 186 7.85 -6.78 9.92
N GLU A 187 7.59 -8.00 9.46
CA GLU A 187 7.21 -8.28 8.08
C GLU A 187 5.89 -7.64 7.65
N ASN A 188 5.06 -7.22 8.60
CA ASN A 188 3.80 -6.52 8.39
C ASN A 188 3.97 -4.98 8.39
N GLY A 189 5.20 -4.48 8.59
CA GLY A 189 5.50 -3.05 8.62
C GLY A 189 5.22 -2.39 9.96
N ASN A 190 4.82 -3.15 11.02
CA ASN A 190 4.68 -2.59 12.36
C ASN A 190 6.04 -2.29 12.96
N THR A 191 6.13 -1.17 13.65
CA THR A 191 7.35 -0.72 14.30
C THR A 191 7.29 -1.03 15.80
N GLN A 192 8.39 -1.52 16.34
CA GLN A 192 8.55 -1.76 17.76
C GLN A 192 9.84 -1.07 18.23
N HIS A 193 9.70 -0.10 19.13
CA HIS A 193 10.81 0.54 19.83
C HIS A 193 11.05 -0.18 21.13
N ILE A 194 12.25 -0.74 21.29
CA ILE A 194 12.65 -1.54 22.45
C ILE A 194 13.52 -0.69 23.36
N TYR A 195 13.20 -0.75 24.65
CA TYR A 195 13.83 0.02 25.71
C TYR A 195 14.28 -0.90 26.86
N LYS A 196 15.31 -0.47 27.55
CA LYS A 196 15.80 -1.10 28.77
C LYS A 196 15.48 -0.22 29.95
N GLN A 197 14.91 -0.80 31.03
CA GLN A 197 14.65 -0.07 32.24
C GLN A 197 15.96 0.32 32.95
N ILE A 198 16.09 1.60 33.30
CA ILE A 198 17.22 2.10 34.08
C ILE A 198 16.95 1.77 35.53
N VAL A 199 17.63 0.75 36.06
CA VAL A 199 17.64 0.46 37.51
C VAL A 199 18.62 1.43 38.15
N THR A 200 18.12 2.48 38.81
CA THR A 200 18.94 3.23 39.76
C THR A 200 19.29 2.32 40.91
N PRO A 201 20.57 2.06 41.22
CA PRO A 201 20.91 1.27 42.40
C PRO A 201 20.33 1.94 43.62
N THR A 202 19.54 1.20 44.39
CA THR A 202 19.09 1.67 45.67
C THR A 202 20.32 2.02 46.49
N PRO A 203 20.43 3.25 47.09
CA PRO A 203 21.55 3.54 47.97
C PRO A 203 21.58 2.50 49.05
N VAL A 204 22.68 1.75 49.10
CA VAL A 204 22.94 0.82 50.20
C VAL A 204 22.91 1.67 51.47
N PRO A 205 22.12 1.33 52.49
CA PRO A 205 22.16 2.05 53.78
C PRO A 205 23.62 2.05 54.22
N ASP A 206 24.17 3.24 54.47
CA ASP A 206 25.49 3.42 55.02
C ASP A 206 25.53 2.70 56.37
N THR A 207 26.03 1.47 56.37
CA THR A 207 26.36 0.77 57.60
C THR A 207 27.62 1.43 58.14
N THR A 208 27.43 2.52 58.87
CA THR A 208 28.44 3.08 59.75
C THR A 208 28.97 1.93 60.56
N PRO A 209 30.27 1.59 60.51
CA PRO A 209 30.81 0.54 61.36
C PRO A 209 30.63 0.95 62.82
N THR A 210 29.90 0.14 63.55
CA THR A 210 29.82 0.25 65.03
C THR A 210 31.25 0.25 65.56
N PRO A 211 31.68 1.25 66.38
CA PRO A 211 33.02 1.27 66.95
C PRO A 211 33.23 -0.01 67.76
N GLU A 212 34.28 -0.71 67.38
CA GLU A 212 34.79 -1.89 68.11
C GLU A 212 35.14 -1.49 69.53
N PRO A 213 34.76 -2.26 70.58
CA PRO A 213 35.14 -1.95 71.96
C PRO A 213 36.67 -2.01 72.13
N GLN A 214 37.23 -0.91 72.63
CA GLN A 214 38.66 -0.74 72.93
C GLN A 214 39.09 -1.82 73.97
N PRO A 215 40.17 -2.61 73.67
CA PRO A 215 40.72 -3.54 74.64
C PRO A 215 41.38 -2.80 75.82
N ALA A 216 41.12 -3.26 77.00
CA ALA A 216 41.75 -2.80 78.29
C ALA A 216 43.28 -3.03 78.26
N PRO A 217 44.06 -2.19 78.96
CA PRO A 217 45.53 -2.23 78.95
C PRO A 217 46.08 -3.49 79.65
N GLN A 218 46.89 -4.23 78.88
CA GLN A 218 47.73 -5.30 79.49
C GLN A 218 49.12 -4.80 79.79
N THR A 219 49.49 -5.04 81.00
CA THR A 219 50.73 -4.82 81.73
C THR A 219 51.95 -5.50 81.00
N GLU A 220 53.04 -4.78 80.95
CA GLU A 220 54.38 -5.26 80.49
C GLU A 220 54.97 -6.27 81.52
N GLU A 221 55.72 -7.24 80.95
CA GLU A 221 57.07 -7.62 81.42
C GLU A 221 57.67 -8.76 80.53
N PRO A 222 58.97 -9.08 80.61
CA PRO A 222 59.97 -8.51 79.72
C PRO A 222 60.81 -9.59 78.95
N LYS A 223 61.40 -9.14 77.91
CA LYS A 223 62.72 -9.31 77.31
C LYS A 223 63.44 -10.66 77.34
N ALA A 224 63.84 -11.04 76.20
CA ALA A 224 65.17 -11.26 75.56
C ALA A 224 65.41 -12.71 75.06
N PRO A 225 66.45 -12.97 74.29
CA PRO A 225 67.07 -12.24 73.18
C PRO A 225 67.38 -13.11 71.94
N VAL A 226 67.48 -12.44 70.78
CA VAL A 226 68.54 -12.53 69.71
C VAL A 226 69.08 -13.93 69.32
N VAL A 227 69.13 -14.24 68.03
CA VAL A 227 70.13 -14.10 66.97
C VAL A 227 69.73 -15.02 65.78
N PRO A 228 70.44 -14.87 64.63
CA PRO A 228 69.83 -14.66 63.32
C PRO A 228 70.20 -15.82 62.33
N GLU A 229 69.98 -15.43 61.05
CA GLU A 229 70.50 -16.14 59.84
C GLU A 229 69.51 -17.16 59.25
N THR A 230 69.32 -17.28 58.00
CA THR A 230 70.16 -16.93 56.86
C THR A 230 69.20 -16.94 55.62
N LYS A 231 69.66 -16.17 54.68
CA LYS A 231 69.31 -16.18 53.26
C LYS A 231 69.13 -17.56 52.67
N GLU A 232 68.17 -17.64 51.71
CA GLU A 232 68.55 -18.10 50.38
C GLU A 232 67.58 -17.69 49.34
N GLU A 233 68.10 -17.04 48.32
CA GLU A 233 67.49 -16.76 47.03
C GLU A 233 67.42 -18.07 46.26
N ALA A 234 66.44 -18.18 45.45
CA ALA A 234 66.47 -18.80 44.12
C ALA A 234 65.10 -18.47 43.44
N HIS A 235 65.03 -17.56 42.60
CA HIS A 235 65.46 -17.43 41.20
C HIS A 235 64.92 -18.58 40.31
N PHE A 236 64.41 -18.14 39.18
CA PHE A 236 64.18 -18.86 37.92
C PHE A 236 62.70 -19.28 37.74
N ILE A 237 62.06 -19.13 36.61
CA ILE A 237 62.32 -18.50 35.29
C ILE A 237 61.00 -18.39 34.62
N ASN A 238 60.79 -17.34 33.88
CA ASN A 238 59.87 -17.30 32.79
C ASN A 238 60.52 -17.97 31.58
N PRO A 239 59.85 -18.73 30.78
CA PRO A 239 59.97 -18.50 29.37
C PRO A 239 58.65 -18.55 28.65
N SER A 240 58.36 -17.46 28.01
CA SER A 240 58.42 -17.35 26.52
C SER A 240 57.35 -18.05 25.74
N ASP A 241 56.65 -17.20 25.08
CA ASP A 241 56.37 -17.26 23.66
C ASP A 241 56.01 -18.62 23.03
N LYS A 242 54.80 -18.68 22.54
CA LYS A 242 54.63 -19.10 21.15
C LYS A 242 53.33 -18.50 20.55
N THR A 243 53.59 -17.55 19.71
CA THR A 243 52.84 -17.28 18.49
C THR A 243 52.44 -18.56 17.77
N ALA A 244 51.20 -18.64 17.38
CA ALA A 244 50.74 -19.41 16.25
C ALA A 244 49.45 -18.71 15.78
N GLN A 245 49.50 -17.77 14.85
CA GLN A 245 49.40 -17.94 13.41
C GLN A 245 48.13 -18.65 12.96
N LEU A 246 47.30 -17.81 12.33
CA LEU A 246 46.13 -18.15 11.48
C LEU A 246 46.50 -19.19 10.41
N PRO A 247 45.55 -19.93 9.91
CA PRO A 247 45.50 -20.22 8.49
C PRO A 247 44.36 -19.46 7.80
N GLU A 248 44.79 -18.63 6.88
CA GLU A 248 44.01 -18.33 5.69
C GLU A 248 43.99 -19.57 4.81
N THR A 249 42.84 -19.92 4.33
CA THR A 249 42.57 -20.45 2.99
C THR A 249 41.07 -20.31 2.86
N GLY A 250 40.54 -19.63 1.99
CA GLY A 250 40.79 -19.48 0.56
C GLY A 250 39.59 -19.99 -0.20
N SER A 251 39.10 -19.11 -1.04
CA SER A 251 38.38 -19.37 -2.30
C SER A 251 36.94 -19.73 -2.25
N GLU A 252 36.20 -18.81 -2.81
CA GLU A 252 35.47 -18.80 -4.09
C GLU A 252 34.10 -19.44 -3.95
N ASP A 253 33.02 -18.88 -4.39
CA ASP A 253 32.70 -18.15 -5.60
C ASP A 253 31.40 -17.33 -5.42
N SER A 254 31.45 -16.12 -5.89
CA SER A 254 30.61 -15.52 -6.93
C SER A 254 29.12 -15.82 -6.91
N ASN A 255 28.33 -14.80 -6.61
CA ASN A 255 27.47 -14.24 -7.66
C ASN A 255 26.82 -12.93 -7.17
N LEU A 256 27.48 -11.85 -7.52
CA LEU A 256 26.84 -10.54 -7.61
C LEU A 256 25.86 -10.56 -8.79
N ALA A 257 24.59 -10.67 -8.56
CA ALA A 257 23.59 -10.28 -9.53
C ALA A 257 23.16 -8.85 -9.24
N ILE A 258 23.87 -7.92 -9.85
CA ILE A 258 23.46 -6.52 -10.01
C ILE A 258 22.30 -6.55 -11.01
N PHE A 259 21.08 -6.40 -10.53
CA PHE A 259 19.98 -6.01 -11.41
C PHE A 259 19.87 -4.49 -11.40
N GLY A 260 20.33 -3.93 -12.53
CA GLY A 260 20.25 -2.52 -12.82
C GLY A 260 18.82 -2.03 -12.90
N LEU A 261 18.59 -0.90 -12.23
CA LEU A 261 17.43 -0.05 -12.45
C LEU A 261 17.48 0.49 -13.88
N ALA A 262 16.57 0.01 -14.73
CA ALA A 262 16.24 0.69 -15.97
C ALA A 262 15.06 1.63 -15.70
N SER A 263 15.37 2.91 -15.49
CA SER A 263 14.39 3.99 -15.50
C SER A 263 13.87 4.18 -16.92
N LEU A 264 12.64 3.80 -17.17
CA LEU A 264 11.93 4.14 -18.39
C LEU A 264 11.13 5.43 -18.15
N LEU A 265 11.75 6.55 -18.47
CA LEU A 265 11.10 7.84 -18.67
C LEU A 265 10.33 7.78 -19.98
N ALA A 266 9.03 7.53 -19.95
CA ALA A 266 8.15 7.76 -21.08
C ALA A 266 7.76 9.24 -21.08
N GLY A 267 8.38 10.00 -21.96
CA GLY A 267 8.08 11.40 -22.21
C GLY A 267 6.70 11.56 -22.85
N PHE A 268 5.86 12.34 -22.21
CA PHE A 268 4.64 12.87 -22.81
C PHE A 268 5.03 13.96 -23.82
N GLY A 269 4.96 13.61 -25.11
CA GLY A 269 5.08 14.57 -26.19
C GLY A 269 3.84 15.46 -26.29
N LEU A 270 3.99 16.71 -25.92
CA LEU A 270 3.04 17.78 -26.22
C LEU A 270 3.02 18.02 -27.74
N TYR A 271 1.94 17.65 -28.39
CA TYR A 271 1.69 18.03 -29.79
C TYR A 271 1.04 19.41 -29.83
N GLY A 272 1.87 20.41 -30.04
CA GLY A 272 1.45 21.78 -30.35
C GLY A 272 0.92 21.90 -31.76
N GLY A 273 -0.40 22.07 -31.92
CA GLY A 273 -1.03 22.37 -33.21
C GLY A 273 -0.77 23.81 -33.64
N LYS A 274 -0.01 24.00 -34.68
CA LYS A 274 0.16 25.29 -35.40
C LYS A 274 -1.11 25.64 -36.16
N ARG A 275 -1.74 26.76 -35.80
CA ARG A 275 -2.70 27.46 -36.64
C ARG A 275 -1.98 27.98 -37.91
N ARG A 276 -2.52 27.67 -39.08
CA ARG A 276 -2.25 28.42 -40.29
C ARG A 276 -3.51 29.15 -40.72
N LYS A 277 -3.40 30.48 -40.79
CA LYS A 277 -4.32 31.37 -41.49
C LYS A 277 -4.08 31.24 -43.01
N ARG A 278 -5.14 31.04 -43.72
CA ARG A 278 -5.55 31.76 -44.93
C ARG A 278 -6.97 31.40 -45.30
#